data_f655250731011f69b747999f991ca0ca
#
_entry.id   f655250731011f69b747999f991ca0ca
#
_cell.length_a   1.000
_cell.length_b   1.000
_cell.length_c   1.000
_cell.angle_alpha   90.00
_cell.angle_beta   90.00
_cell.angle_gamma   90.00
#
_symmetry.space_group_name_H-M   'P 1'
#
loop_
_entity.id
_entity.type
_entity.pdbx_description
1 polymer ?
#
loop_
_entity_poly.entity_id
_entity_poly.type
_entity_poly.pdbx_seq_one_letter_code
_entity_poly.pdbx_strand_id
1 'polypeptide(L)'
;ELPAPVAGYFLKISDFNQGTANPVLYDLSSGQRFDAVSSGGILSFSIPGSSAARKFVLVSEDPSNIRTITSLTQRNFVQYNDPANQGNYLIISNPVLYTGSGSNNPVLDYKNYRSSSAGGGFNAQVMDINELTDQFGYGIKTNPLAIKNFLNYARNTFSQKPEFILLIGRGMTYVDYKNNEGDPAVDKLNLVPTFGFPASDVML
;
A
#
# COMPACT_ATOMS: atom_id res chain seq x y z
N GLU A 1 5.87 -2.76 22.89
CA GLU A 1 7.33 -2.71 23.10
C GLU A 1 7.64 -2.96 24.58
N LEU A 2 8.65 -3.81 24.86
CA LEU A 2 9.10 -4.10 26.21
C LEU A 2 10.53 -3.58 26.42
N PRO A 3 10.84 -2.98 27.57
CA PRO A 3 12.18 -2.49 27.88
C PRO A 3 13.20 -3.63 27.87
N ALA A 4 14.48 -3.31 27.98
CA ALA A 4 15.59 -4.26 27.97
C ALA A 4 15.83 -4.85 29.37
N PRO A 5 15.36 -6.07 29.70
CA PRO A 5 15.72 -6.73 30.94
C PRO A 5 16.96 -7.57 30.75
N VAL A 6 17.95 -7.38 31.56
CA VAL A 6 19.17 -8.20 31.52
C VAL A 6 18.89 -9.65 31.88
N ALA A 7 17.96 -9.91 32.80
CA ALA A 7 17.65 -11.24 33.31
C ALA A 7 16.53 -12.00 32.55
N GLY A 8 15.84 -11.35 31.62
CA GLY A 8 14.66 -11.89 30.95
C GLY A 8 13.35 -11.56 31.63
N TYR A 9 12.24 -11.98 31.00
CA TYR A 9 10.89 -11.79 31.55
C TYR A 9 10.14 -13.10 31.63
N PHE A 10 9.25 -13.13 32.59
CA PHE A 10 8.10 -14.01 32.57
C PHE A 10 6.85 -13.18 32.26
N LEU A 11 6.50 -13.09 30.97
CA LEU A 11 5.38 -12.28 30.51
C LEU A 11 4.07 -13.06 30.68
N LYS A 12 3.09 -12.45 31.31
CA LYS A 12 1.71 -12.97 31.43
C LYS A 12 0.75 -12.03 30.71
N ILE A 13 -0.14 -12.60 29.91
CA ILE A 13 -1.18 -11.85 29.19
C ILE A 13 -2.52 -12.52 29.47
N SER A 14 -3.50 -11.73 29.94
CA SER A 14 -4.91 -12.13 30.10
C SER A 14 -5.77 -11.50 29.01
N ASP A 15 -7.01 -11.97 28.93
CA ASP A 15 -8.06 -11.41 28.05
C ASP A 15 -7.74 -11.40 26.56
N PHE A 16 -6.82 -12.29 26.12
CA PHE A 16 -6.54 -12.49 24.71
C PHE A 16 -7.42 -13.62 24.14
N ASN A 17 -8.18 -13.29 23.10
CA ASN A 17 -8.96 -14.30 22.37
C ASN A 17 -8.03 -15.16 21.49
N GLN A 18 -7.60 -16.30 22.03
CA GLN A 18 -6.68 -17.19 21.33
C GLN A 18 -7.37 -18.10 20.29
N GLY A 19 -8.72 -18.22 20.31
CA GLY A 19 -9.43 -19.18 19.50
C GLY A 19 -9.13 -20.62 19.94
N THR A 20 -8.99 -21.52 18.99
CA THR A 20 -8.77 -22.97 19.21
C THR A 20 -7.30 -23.39 19.24
N ALA A 21 -6.38 -22.49 18.88
CA ALA A 21 -4.95 -22.75 18.82
C ALA A 21 -4.17 -21.96 19.88
N ASN A 22 -3.01 -22.51 20.30
CA ASN A 22 -2.11 -21.77 21.18
C ASN A 22 -1.55 -20.54 20.45
N PRO A 23 -1.59 -19.36 21.06
CA PRO A 23 -1.03 -18.17 20.44
C PRO A 23 0.49 -18.16 20.50
N VAL A 24 1.07 -17.42 19.58
CA VAL A 24 2.51 -17.27 19.41
C VAL A 24 2.90 -15.81 19.58
N LEU A 25 3.96 -15.57 20.35
CA LEU A 25 4.57 -14.26 20.51
C LEU A 25 5.81 -14.16 19.62
N TYR A 26 5.74 -13.28 18.61
CA TYR A 26 6.88 -13.00 17.73
C TYR A 26 7.67 -11.81 18.26
N ASP A 27 8.97 -11.96 18.39
CA ASP A 27 9.91 -10.87 18.62
C ASP A 27 10.37 -10.32 17.27
N LEU A 28 9.86 -9.14 16.91
CA LEU A 28 10.20 -8.49 15.65
C LEU A 28 11.62 -7.90 15.61
N SER A 29 12.26 -7.79 16.77
CA SER A 29 13.63 -7.26 16.88
C SER A 29 14.68 -8.33 16.64
N SER A 30 14.43 -9.58 17.08
CA SER A 30 15.37 -10.69 16.96
C SER A 30 14.92 -11.78 15.98
N GLY A 31 13.67 -11.71 15.49
CA GLY A 31 13.09 -12.74 14.63
C GLY A 31 12.75 -14.05 15.39
N GLN A 32 12.73 -14.03 16.72
CA GLN A 32 12.42 -15.20 17.54
C GLN A 32 10.91 -15.40 17.70
N ARG A 33 10.51 -16.66 17.89
CA ARG A 33 9.16 -17.11 18.16
C ARG A 33 9.10 -17.73 19.54
N PHE A 34 8.06 -17.38 20.30
CA PHE A 34 7.79 -17.94 21.64
C PHE A 34 6.37 -18.51 21.67
N ASP A 35 6.26 -19.79 22.02
CA ASP A 35 4.95 -20.44 22.18
C ASP A 35 4.40 -20.15 23.58
N ALA A 36 3.08 -19.91 23.64
CA ALA A 36 2.39 -19.67 24.91
C ALA A 36 2.21 -20.95 25.71
N VAL A 37 2.41 -20.86 27.02
CA VAL A 37 1.82 -21.82 27.96
C VAL A 37 0.50 -21.21 28.44
N SER A 38 -0.63 -21.81 28.04
CA SER A 38 -1.97 -21.35 28.39
C SER A 38 -2.50 -22.11 29.60
N SER A 39 -2.94 -21.39 30.63
CA SER A 39 -3.57 -21.97 31.82
C SER A 39 -4.56 -20.97 32.45
N GLY A 40 -5.79 -21.39 32.65
CA GLY A 40 -6.81 -20.55 33.30
C GLY A 40 -7.08 -19.22 32.60
N GLY A 41 -7.00 -19.17 31.26
CA GLY A 41 -7.19 -17.94 30.47
C GLY A 41 -6.00 -16.99 30.48
N ILE A 42 -4.88 -17.41 31.09
CA ILE A 42 -3.63 -16.65 31.14
C ILE A 42 -2.61 -17.30 30.20
N LEU A 43 -2.05 -16.50 29.31
CA LEU A 43 -0.94 -16.86 28.46
C LEU A 43 0.36 -16.49 29.12
N SER A 44 1.29 -17.43 29.22
CA SER A 44 2.60 -17.24 29.86
C SER A 44 3.72 -17.49 28.85
N PHE A 45 4.69 -16.58 28.81
CA PHE A 45 5.86 -16.65 27.94
C PHE A 45 7.13 -16.46 28.77
N SER A 46 8.13 -17.32 28.56
CA SER A 46 9.48 -17.11 29.07
C SER A 46 10.33 -16.45 27.99
N ILE A 47 10.72 -15.21 28.20
CA ILE A 47 11.45 -14.40 27.21
C ILE A 47 12.87 -14.18 27.75
N PRO A 48 13.92 -14.59 27.01
CA PRO A 48 15.31 -14.41 27.44
C PRO A 48 15.68 -12.94 27.61
N GLY A 49 16.70 -12.66 28.41
CA GLY A 49 17.23 -11.32 28.57
C GLY A 49 17.72 -10.68 27.28
N SER A 50 17.74 -9.36 27.26
CA SER A 50 18.20 -8.55 26.13
C SER A 50 18.86 -7.28 26.62
N SER A 51 19.88 -6.81 25.93
CA SER A 51 20.52 -5.53 26.17
C SER A 51 19.79 -4.33 25.54
N ALA A 52 18.76 -4.61 24.70
CA ALA A 52 17.97 -3.58 24.01
C ALA A 52 16.48 -3.83 24.18
N ALA A 53 15.68 -2.77 24.09
CA ALA A 53 14.24 -2.87 24.03
C ALA A 53 13.79 -3.69 22.80
N ARG A 54 12.73 -4.45 22.95
CA ARG A 54 12.23 -5.35 21.89
C ARG A 54 10.76 -5.10 21.58
N LYS A 55 10.42 -5.25 20.33
CA LYS A 55 9.05 -5.13 19.83
C LYS A 55 8.45 -6.50 19.60
N PHE A 56 7.33 -6.77 20.26
CA PHE A 56 6.63 -8.05 20.16
C PHE A 56 5.27 -7.89 19.51
N VAL A 57 4.82 -8.95 18.83
CA VAL A 57 3.46 -9.13 18.33
C VAL A 57 2.93 -10.47 18.78
N LEU A 58 1.78 -10.46 19.46
CA LEU A 58 1.04 -11.66 19.85
C LEU A 58 0.04 -11.99 18.75
N VAL A 59 0.08 -13.23 18.25
CA VAL A 59 -0.75 -13.71 17.15
C VAL A 59 -1.48 -14.96 17.58
N SER A 60 -2.79 -15.05 17.30
CA SER A 60 -3.53 -16.29 17.37
C SER A 60 -3.31 -17.09 16.08
N GLU A 61 -2.87 -18.35 16.22
CA GLU A 61 -2.76 -19.29 15.10
C GLU A 61 -4.08 -20.08 14.86
N ASP A 62 -5.21 -19.54 15.33
CA ASP A 62 -6.51 -20.10 15.01
C ASP A 62 -6.71 -20.14 13.48
N PRO A 63 -7.22 -21.25 12.91
CA PRO A 63 -7.41 -21.37 11.46
C PRO A 63 -8.21 -20.24 10.83
N SER A 64 -9.11 -19.59 11.56
CA SER A 64 -9.87 -18.42 11.08
C SER A 64 -9.00 -17.18 10.85
N ASN A 65 -7.84 -17.09 11.50
CA ASN A 65 -6.87 -16.00 11.36
C ASN A 65 -5.77 -16.29 10.33
N ILE A 66 -5.66 -17.56 9.89
CA ILE A 66 -4.61 -17.98 8.95
C ILE A 66 -5.09 -17.73 7.52
N ARG A 67 -4.30 -16.97 6.76
CA ARG A 67 -4.49 -16.83 5.32
C ARG A 67 -3.44 -17.67 4.59
N THR A 68 -3.89 -18.74 3.94
CA THR A 68 -3.00 -19.57 3.12
C THR A 68 -2.76 -18.89 1.78
N ILE A 69 -1.50 -18.60 1.49
CA ILE A 69 -1.08 -18.10 0.17
C ILE A 69 -0.78 -19.35 -0.67
N THR A 70 -1.62 -19.57 -1.67
CA THR A 70 -1.51 -20.76 -2.54
C THR A 70 -0.63 -20.54 -3.77
N SER A 71 -0.44 -19.27 -4.16
CA SER A 71 0.41 -18.90 -5.29
C SER A 71 0.99 -17.50 -5.11
N LEU A 72 2.16 -17.28 -5.71
CA LEU A 72 2.79 -15.98 -5.86
C LEU A 72 2.95 -15.70 -7.36
N THR A 73 2.62 -14.48 -7.77
CA THR A 73 2.83 -14.02 -9.14
C THR A 73 4.00 -13.05 -9.17
N GLN A 74 4.96 -13.32 -10.05
CA GLN A 74 6.07 -12.40 -10.26
C GLN A 74 5.56 -11.07 -10.84
N ARG A 75 6.01 -9.95 -10.28
CA ARG A 75 5.75 -8.60 -10.79
C ARG A 75 7.07 -7.97 -11.22
N ASN A 76 7.06 -7.38 -12.42
CA ASN A 76 8.16 -6.55 -12.90
C ASN A 76 7.72 -5.10 -12.76
N PHE A 77 8.41 -4.35 -11.93
CA PHE A 77 8.11 -2.94 -11.70
C PHE A 77 8.73 -2.04 -12.76
N VAL A 78 8.03 -0.95 -13.09
CA VAL A 78 8.56 0.11 -13.93
C VAL A 78 9.77 0.75 -13.23
N GLN A 79 10.87 0.88 -13.94
CA GLN A 79 12.09 1.51 -13.42
C GLN A 79 11.99 3.02 -13.60
N TYR A 80 11.42 3.73 -12.64
CA TYR A 80 11.24 5.20 -12.69
C TYR A 80 12.53 6.00 -12.51
N ASN A 81 13.66 5.34 -12.19
CA ASN A 81 15.00 5.96 -12.28
C ASN A 81 15.52 6.04 -13.71
N ASP A 82 14.93 5.27 -14.65
CA ASP A 82 15.24 5.38 -16.07
C ASP A 82 14.58 6.65 -16.65
N PRO A 83 15.35 7.57 -17.28
CA PRO A 83 14.81 8.78 -17.90
C PRO A 83 13.72 8.51 -18.95
N ALA A 84 13.73 7.34 -19.60
CA ALA A 84 12.71 6.95 -20.57
C ALA A 84 11.30 6.81 -19.96
N ASN A 85 11.22 6.54 -18.65
CA ASN A 85 9.99 6.41 -17.89
C ASN A 85 9.62 7.67 -17.12
N GLN A 86 10.36 8.78 -17.33
CA GLN A 86 10.17 10.06 -16.66
C GLN A 86 9.48 11.08 -17.56
N GLY A 87 8.83 12.06 -16.97
CA GLY A 87 8.20 13.15 -17.72
C GLY A 87 7.96 14.38 -16.86
N ASN A 88 7.73 15.54 -17.52
CA ASN A 88 7.36 16.78 -16.86
C ASN A 88 5.84 17.02 -16.81
N TYR A 89 5.06 16.20 -17.55
CA TYR A 89 3.60 16.17 -17.50
C TYR A 89 3.14 14.76 -17.17
N LEU A 90 2.74 14.53 -15.93
CA LEU A 90 2.39 13.19 -15.45
C LEU A 90 0.87 13.02 -15.48
N ILE A 91 0.41 11.97 -16.18
CA ILE A 91 -1.00 11.57 -16.25
C ILE A 91 -1.17 10.30 -15.43
N ILE A 92 -1.80 10.38 -14.28
CA ILE A 92 -2.09 9.22 -13.44
C ILE A 92 -3.49 8.72 -13.77
N SER A 93 -3.61 7.46 -14.19
CA SER A 93 -4.89 6.90 -14.60
C SER A 93 -4.97 5.39 -14.31
N ASN A 94 -6.18 4.86 -14.41
CA ASN A 94 -6.46 3.44 -14.22
C ASN A 94 -6.56 2.75 -15.59
N PRO A 95 -5.93 1.57 -15.80
CA PRO A 95 -5.98 0.82 -17.06
C PRO A 95 -7.39 0.52 -17.59
N VAL A 96 -8.40 0.49 -16.73
CA VAL A 96 -9.80 0.32 -17.15
C VAL A 96 -10.25 1.43 -18.09
N LEU A 97 -9.62 2.60 -18.03
CA LEU A 97 -9.88 3.78 -18.90
C LEU A 97 -9.05 3.78 -20.18
N TYR A 98 -8.18 2.79 -20.40
CA TYR A 98 -7.34 2.72 -21.61
C TYR A 98 -8.06 2.15 -22.81
N THR A 99 -9.28 1.68 -22.65
CA THR A 99 -10.12 1.18 -23.74
C THR A 99 -11.32 2.10 -23.92
N GLY A 100 -11.33 2.82 -25.02
CA GLY A 100 -12.44 3.68 -25.45
C GLY A 100 -13.28 3.06 -26.56
N SER A 101 -14.25 3.81 -27.04
CA SER A 101 -15.04 3.43 -28.21
C SER A 101 -14.14 3.32 -29.46
N GLY A 102 -14.32 2.27 -30.24
CA GLY A 102 -13.54 2.05 -31.46
C GLY A 102 -12.11 1.58 -31.24
N SER A 103 -11.81 0.93 -30.12
CA SER A 103 -10.47 0.40 -29.77
C SER A 103 -9.38 1.47 -29.58
N ASN A 104 -9.75 2.73 -29.40
CA ASN A 104 -8.82 3.82 -29.09
C ASN A 104 -8.50 3.82 -27.59
N ASN A 105 -7.30 4.27 -27.25
CA ASN A 105 -6.91 4.55 -25.88
C ASN A 105 -6.97 6.07 -25.63
N PRO A 106 -8.08 6.57 -25.04
CA PRO A 106 -8.27 8.02 -24.89
C PRO A 106 -7.24 8.68 -23.95
N VAL A 107 -6.69 7.93 -23.02
CA VAL A 107 -5.64 8.43 -22.11
C VAL A 107 -4.33 8.59 -22.88
N LEU A 108 -3.99 7.62 -23.74
CA LEU A 108 -2.81 7.69 -24.61
C LEU A 108 -2.97 8.79 -25.66
N ASP A 109 -4.16 8.96 -26.23
CA ASP A 109 -4.46 10.01 -27.20
C ASP A 109 -4.25 11.39 -26.57
N TYR A 110 -4.72 11.58 -25.35
CA TYR A 110 -4.48 12.81 -24.60
C TYR A 110 -3.01 13.02 -24.26
N LYS A 111 -2.30 11.97 -23.85
CA LYS A 111 -0.83 12.00 -23.66
C LYS A 111 -0.12 12.48 -24.94
N ASN A 112 -0.47 11.90 -26.09
CA ASN A 112 0.11 12.26 -27.38
C ASN A 112 -0.20 13.71 -27.78
N TYR A 113 -1.44 14.16 -27.53
CA TYR A 113 -1.81 15.57 -27.71
C TYR A 113 -0.92 16.48 -26.84
N ARG A 114 -0.76 16.19 -25.54
CA ARG A 114 0.08 17.02 -24.64
C ARG A 114 1.55 17.03 -25.06
N SER A 115 2.02 15.95 -25.70
CA SER A 115 3.39 15.85 -26.21
C SER A 115 3.58 16.55 -27.58
N SER A 116 2.50 16.89 -28.28
CA SER A 116 2.56 17.64 -29.53
C SER A 116 2.76 19.14 -29.29
N SER A 117 3.22 19.86 -30.33
CA SER A 117 3.36 21.32 -30.27
C SER A 117 2.02 22.03 -29.98
N ALA A 118 0.92 21.53 -30.51
CA ALA A 118 -0.43 22.07 -30.25
C ALA A 118 -0.87 21.84 -28.79
N GLY A 119 -0.39 20.79 -28.13
CA GLY A 119 -0.67 20.45 -26.74
C GLY A 119 0.33 21.03 -25.73
N GLY A 120 1.32 21.78 -26.19
CA GLY A 120 2.32 22.43 -25.34
C GLY A 120 3.71 21.82 -25.37
N GLY A 121 3.94 20.73 -26.12
CA GLY A 121 5.27 20.13 -26.33
C GLY A 121 5.87 19.49 -25.07
N PHE A 122 5.04 19.00 -24.16
CA PHE A 122 5.49 18.41 -22.89
C PHE A 122 6.07 17.02 -23.12
N ASN A 123 7.01 16.60 -22.27
CA ASN A 123 7.32 15.20 -22.11
C ASN A 123 6.22 14.55 -21.24
N ALA A 124 5.08 14.24 -21.87
CA ALA A 124 3.94 13.67 -21.16
C ALA A 124 4.12 12.14 -20.97
N GLN A 125 3.82 11.64 -19.79
CA GLN A 125 3.87 10.21 -19.46
C GLN A 125 2.58 9.77 -18.75
N VAL A 126 2.14 8.54 -19.05
CA VAL A 126 1.01 7.90 -18.38
C VAL A 126 1.54 6.98 -17.31
N MET A 127 1.06 7.17 -16.09
CA MET A 127 1.37 6.36 -14.92
C MET A 127 0.15 5.51 -14.56
N ASP A 128 0.33 4.19 -14.53
CA ASP A 128 -0.71 3.26 -14.10
C ASP A 128 -0.85 3.32 -12.58
N ILE A 129 -2.06 3.65 -12.08
CA ILE A 129 -2.33 3.72 -10.65
C ILE A 129 -2.09 2.40 -9.91
N ASN A 130 -2.31 1.26 -10.57
CA ASN A 130 -2.04 -0.05 -9.96
C ASN A 130 -0.55 -0.26 -9.75
N GLU A 131 0.26 0.16 -10.73
CA GLU A 131 1.72 0.13 -10.62
C GLU A 131 2.22 1.05 -9.50
N LEU A 132 1.66 2.26 -9.41
CA LEU A 132 2.00 3.17 -8.31
C LEU A 132 1.58 2.61 -6.94
N THR A 133 0.44 1.94 -6.88
CA THR A 133 -0.02 1.27 -5.66
C THR A 133 0.95 0.17 -5.23
N ASP A 134 1.42 -0.64 -6.17
CA ASP A 134 2.35 -1.73 -5.88
C ASP A 134 3.72 -1.20 -5.41
N GLN A 135 4.29 -0.18 -6.09
CA GLN A 135 5.62 0.34 -5.78
C GLN A 135 5.64 1.34 -4.62
N PHE A 136 4.67 2.25 -4.55
CA PHE A 136 4.68 3.41 -3.66
C PHE A 136 3.58 3.36 -2.60
N GLY A 137 2.63 2.43 -2.73
CA GLY A 137 1.50 2.22 -1.81
C GLY A 137 1.59 0.91 -1.02
N TYR A 138 2.74 0.24 -1.03
CA TYR A 138 2.98 -1.04 -0.34
C TYR A 138 2.05 -2.18 -0.82
N GLY A 139 1.54 -2.11 -2.04
CA GLY A 139 0.55 -3.05 -2.57
C GLY A 139 -0.84 -2.93 -1.93
N ILE A 140 -1.06 -1.91 -1.11
CA ILE A 140 -2.37 -1.67 -0.48
C ILE A 140 -3.30 -1.04 -1.49
N LYS A 141 -4.27 -1.82 -1.97
CA LYS A 141 -5.26 -1.38 -2.95
C LYS A 141 -5.94 -0.07 -2.51
N THR A 142 -6.12 0.84 -3.45
CA THR A 142 -6.77 2.14 -3.23
C THR A 142 -6.12 3.05 -2.18
N ASN A 143 -4.84 2.80 -1.87
CA ASN A 143 -4.09 3.66 -0.95
C ASN A 143 -3.74 5.00 -1.62
N PRO A 144 -4.32 6.14 -1.20
CA PRO A 144 -4.01 7.43 -1.81
C PRO A 144 -2.57 7.89 -1.56
N LEU A 145 -1.89 7.35 -0.53
CA LEU A 145 -0.47 7.61 -0.28
C LEU A 145 0.43 7.13 -1.42
N ALA A 146 -0.04 6.17 -2.24
CA ALA A 146 0.72 5.70 -3.40
C ALA A 146 1.04 6.85 -4.36
N ILE A 147 0.04 7.70 -4.66
CA ILE A 147 0.21 8.87 -5.52
C ILE A 147 1.16 9.87 -4.86
N LYS A 148 0.91 10.22 -3.61
CA LYS A 148 1.75 11.16 -2.86
C LYS A 148 3.20 10.75 -2.79
N ASN A 149 3.46 9.49 -2.44
CA ASN A 149 4.81 8.94 -2.34
C ASN A 149 5.52 8.94 -3.71
N PHE A 150 4.80 8.55 -4.77
CA PHE A 150 5.31 8.63 -6.13
C PHE A 150 5.66 10.05 -6.55
N LEU A 151 4.77 11.03 -6.30
CA LEU A 151 5.02 12.41 -6.66
C LEU A 151 6.21 13.00 -5.89
N ASN A 152 6.34 12.66 -4.60
CA ASN A 152 7.53 13.03 -3.83
C ASN A 152 8.81 12.39 -4.41
N TYR A 153 8.74 11.12 -4.79
CA TYR A 153 9.85 10.45 -5.46
C TYR A 153 10.19 11.14 -6.78
N ALA A 154 9.22 11.36 -7.66
CA ALA A 154 9.40 11.98 -8.96
C ALA A 154 10.00 13.40 -8.84
N ARG A 155 9.47 14.20 -7.91
CA ARG A 155 9.98 15.55 -7.64
C ARG A 155 11.44 15.56 -7.21
N ASN A 156 11.88 14.53 -6.50
CA ASN A 156 13.25 14.48 -5.96
C ASN A 156 14.25 13.80 -6.90
N THR A 157 13.80 12.82 -7.71
CA THR A 157 14.69 11.94 -8.48
C THR A 157 14.62 12.10 -9.99
N PHE A 158 13.52 12.59 -10.57
CA PHE A 158 13.43 12.73 -12.01
C PHE A 158 14.45 13.77 -12.52
N SER A 159 15.08 13.47 -13.64
CA SER A 159 16.00 14.37 -14.32
C SER A 159 15.32 15.66 -14.78
N GLN A 160 14.08 15.54 -15.29
CA GLN A 160 13.17 16.65 -15.55
C GLN A 160 12.04 16.60 -14.52
N LYS A 161 11.96 17.62 -13.66
CA LYS A 161 10.96 17.67 -12.60
C LYS A 161 9.55 17.73 -13.17
N PRO A 162 8.57 17.04 -12.59
CA PRO A 162 7.18 17.19 -12.94
C PRO A 162 6.71 18.65 -12.75
N GLU A 163 6.12 19.23 -13.78
CA GLU A 163 5.51 20.56 -13.77
C GLU A 163 4.00 20.47 -13.63
N PHE A 164 3.43 19.41 -14.23
CA PHE A 164 1.98 19.20 -14.23
C PHE A 164 1.65 17.76 -13.86
N ILE A 165 0.55 17.64 -13.13
CA ILE A 165 -0.05 16.36 -12.77
C ILE A 165 -1.51 16.41 -13.15
N LEU A 166 -1.96 15.42 -13.92
CA LEU A 166 -3.35 15.23 -14.29
C LEU A 166 -3.83 13.87 -13.78
N LEU A 167 -4.89 13.87 -12.99
CA LEU A 167 -5.57 12.65 -12.56
C LEU A 167 -6.73 12.38 -13.51
N ILE A 168 -6.71 11.22 -14.19
CA ILE A 168 -7.81 10.77 -15.03
C ILE A 168 -8.43 9.54 -14.40
N GLY A 169 -9.55 9.72 -13.77
CA GLY A 169 -10.30 8.67 -13.11
C GLY A 169 -11.20 9.23 -12.01
N ARG A 170 -12.21 8.46 -11.66
CA ARG A 170 -13.07 8.79 -10.53
C ARG A 170 -12.43 8.29 -9.24
N GLY A 171 -12.49 9.10 -8.20
CA GLY A 171 -12.23 8.70 -6.82
C GLY A 171 -13.50 8.65 -5.99
N MET A 172 -13.41 8.03 -4.83
CA MET A 172 -14.44 8.04 -3.80
C MET A 172 -13.90 8.64 -2.52
N THR A 173 -14.77 9.18 -1.66
CA THR A 173 -14.33 9.57 -0.33
C THR A 173 -13.87 8.33 0.44
N TYR A 174 -12.90 8.50 1.34
CA TYR A 174 -12.41 7.39 2.15
C TYR A 174 -13.53 6.72 2.94
N VAL A 175 -14.46 7.51 3.48
CA VAL A 175 -15.59 7.01 4.28
C VAL A 175 -16.52 6.14 3.43
N ASP A 176 -16.89 6.62 2.23
CA ASP A 176 -17.76 5.85 1.33
C ASP A 176 -17.09 4.54 0.90
N TYR A 177 -15.79 4.60 0.57
CA TYR A 177 -15.05 3.40 0.22
C TYR A 177 -14.99 2.41 1.39
N LYS A 178 -14.66 2.88 2.59
CA LYS A 178 -14.49 2.02 3.78
C LYS A 178 -15.81 1.37 4.22
N ASN A 179 -16.92 2.09 4.12
CA ASN A 179 -18.24 1.57 4.47
C ASN A 179 -18.73 0.50 3.48
N ASN A 180 -18.17 0.46 2.27
CA ASN A 180 -18.53 -0.47 1.22
C ASN A 180 -17.34 -1.33 0.77
N GLU A 181 -16.33 -1.50 1.62
CA GLU A 181 -15.14 -2.28 1.32
C GLU A 181 -15.49 -3.73 0.97
N GLY A 182 -14.99 -4.19 -0.16
CA GLY A 182 -15.28 -5.53 -0.67
C GLY A 182 -16.50 -5.61 -1.60
N ASP A 183 -17.24 -4.52 -1.82
CA ASP A 183 -18.27 -4.47 -2.85
C ASP A 183 -17.60 -4.25 -4.24
N PRO A 184 -17.69 -5.22 -5.17
CA PRO A 184 -17.10 -5.08 -6.50
C PRO A 184 -17.66 -3.91 -7.33
N ALA A 185 -18.89 -3.47 -7.05
CA ALA A 185 -19.46 -2.31 -7.72
C ALA A 185 -18.81 -1.01 -7.27
N VAL A 186 -18.49 -0.91 -5.98
CA VAL A 186 -17.78 0.23 -5.38
C VAL A 186 -16.32 0.24 -5.84
N ASP A 187 -15.66 -0.90 -5.86
CA ASP A 187 -14.30 -1.05 -6.37
C ASP A 187 -14.14 -0.53 -7.81
N LYS A 188 -15.12 -0.79 -8.66
CA LYS A 188 -15.14 -0.30 -10.06
C LYS A 188 -15.28 1.22 -10.17
N LEU A 189 -15.75 1.88 -9.14
CA LEU A 189 -15.94 3.33 -9.12
C LEU A 189 -14.73 4.08 -8.53
N ASN A 190 -13.90 3.42 -7.76
CA ASN A 190 -12.71 4.01 -7.14
C ASN A 190 -11.47 3.74 -7.99
N LEU A 191 -11.37 4.44 -9.10
CA LEU A 191 -10.31 4.25 -10.11
C LEU A 191 -9.00 4.94 -9.73
N VAL A 192 -9.09 6.14 -9.14
CA VAL A 192 -7.95 6.92 -8.65
C VAL A 192 -8.27 7.33 -7.22
N PRO A 193 -7.58 6.79 -6.21
CA PRO A 193 -7.90 7.08 -4.82
C PRO A 193 -7.59 8.54 -4.47
N THR A 194 -8.37 9.11 -3.57
CA THR A 194 -8.26 10.50 -3.13
C THR A 194 -8.29 10.61 -1.61
N PHE A 195 -7.95 11.78 -1.06
CA PHE A 195 -7.93 12.04 0.37
C PHE A 195 -9.19 12.77 0.84
N GLY A 196 -9.49 12.59 2.14
CA GLY A 196 -10.35 13.46 2.92
C GLY A 196 -11.85 13.35 2.67
N PHE A 197 -12.54 14.26 3.35
CA PHE A 197 -13.97 14.48 3.25
C PHE A 197 -14.24 16.00 3.33
N PRO A 198 -14.73 16.63 2.24
CA PRO A 198 -14.92 16.07 0.91
C PRO A 198 -13.62 15.57 0.27
N ALA A 199 -13.75 14.67 -0.71
CA ALA A 199 -12.60 14.16 -1.45
C ALA A 199 -11.84 15.30 -2.13
N SER A 200 -10.51 15.31 -2.00
CA SER A 200 -9.67 16.40 -2.49
C SER A 200 -8.28 15.90 -2.90
N ASP A 201 -7.73 16.49 -3.95
CA ASP A 201 -6.39 16.23 -4.47
C ASP A 201 -5.33 17.15 -3.82
N VAL A 202 -5.74 18.08 -2.96
CA VAL A 202 -4.84 19.05 -2.29
C VAL A 202 -3.79 18.39 -1.43
N MET A 203 -4.03 17.15 -0.99
CA MET A 203 -3.11 16.41 -0.12
C MET A 203 -2.13 15.50 -0.87
N LEU A 204 -2.22 15.46 -2.21
CA LEU A 204 -1.34 14.66 -3.07
C LEU A 204 0.04 15.28 -3.31
#